data_acee4f98570fbe3ff77d13afbb8f535d
#
_entry.id   acee4f98570fbe3ff77d13afbb8f535d
#
_cell.length_a   1.000
_cell.length_b   1.000
_cell.length_c   1.000
_cell.angle_alpha   90.00
_cell.angle_beta   90.00
_cell.angle_gamma   90.00
#
_symmetry.space_group_name_H-M   'P 1'
#
loop_
_entity.id
_entity.type
_entity.pdbx_description
1 polymer ?
#
loop_
_entity_poly.entity_id
_entity_poly.type
_entity_poly.pdbx_seq_one_letter_code
_entity_poly.pdbx_strand_id
1 'polypeptide(L)'
;MIDKPCRGLRKDAERNRQRVLTAARELFATRGMEATLNDVAHHAGVGVGTVYRRFATKEKLIDAIFEEGIAEVVCLAESALQQDNSWDGFVWFMERQCELTATDRGLREMVYSKAYGGDRVECARKDLVPLVSKLVERARNDGYLRADIEHTDTPIIGLLAGTVSEWAGHVD
;
A
#
# COMPACT_ATOMS: atom_id res chain seq x y z
N MET A 1 27.68 27.14 19.95
CA MET A 1 26.94 27.63 18.80
C MET A 1 27.36 26.83 17.55
N ILE A 2 26.89 25.59 17.40
CA ILE A 2 27.01 24.78 16.18
C ILE A 2 25.89 23.75 16.29
N ASP A 3 24.75 24.01 15.66
CA ASP A 3 23.80 22.89 15.39
C ASP A 3 22.86 23.28 14.25
N LYS A 4 23.29 23.03 13.00
CA LYS A 4 22.40 23.17 11.84
C LYS A 4 22.70 22.33 10.57
N PRO A 5 23.51 21.26 10.56
CA PRO A 5 23.59 20.40 9.37
C PRO A 5 22.64 19.19 9.38
N CYS A 6 22.20 18.70 10.55
CA CYS A 6 21.48 17.41 10.62
C CYS A 6 20.04 17.44 10.11
N ARG A 7 19.35 18.57 10.11
CA ARG A 7 17.93 18.67 9.73
C ARG A 7 17.73 18.68 8.21
N GLY A 8 18.65 19.27 7.47
CA GLY A 8 18.66 19.27 5.99
C GLY A 8 18.93 17.87 5.43
N LEU A 9 19.98 17.22 5.90
CA LEU A 9 20.39 15.89 5.47
C LEU A 9 19.32 14.81 5.70
N ARG A 10 18.56 14.90 6.79
CA ARG A 10 17.43 13.98 7.07
C ARG A 10 16.27 14.20 6.10
N LYS A 11 15.93 15.44 5.78
CA LYS A 11 14.87 15.76 4.81
C LYS A 11 15.25 15.31 3.39
N ASP A 12 16.51 15.49 3.00
CA ASP A 12 16.99 15.05 1.68
C ASP A 12 17.05 13.52 1.59
N ALA A 13 17.47 12.85 2.67
CA ALA A 13 17.46 11.39 2.74
C ALA A 13 16.04 10.82 2.66
N GLU A 14 15.06 11.45 3.31
CA GLU A 14 13.65 11.04 3.24
C GLU A 14 13.05 11.33 1.86
N ARG A 15 13.33 12.49 1.27
CA ARG A 15 12.90 12.79 -0.10
C ARG A 15 13.48 11.79 -1.11
N ASN A 16 14.75 11.43 -0.97
CA ASN A 16 15.37 10.43 -1.84
C ASN A 16 14.77 9.03 -1.62
N ARG A 17 14.44 8.67 -0.37
CA ARG A 17 13.74 7.42 -0.06
C ARG A 17 12.40 7.37 -0.80
N GLN A 18 11.60 8.41 -0.68
CA GLN A 18 10.30 8.50 -1.32
C GLN A 18 10.41 8.42 -2.85
N ARG A 19 11.38 9.11 -3.45
CA ARG A 19 11.63 9.01 -4.90
C ARG A 19 11.95 7.58 -5.34
N VAL A 20 12.75 6.86 -4.55
CA VAL A 20 13.10 5.46 -4.85
C VAL A 20 11.87 4.55 -4.75
N LEU A 21 11.02 4.74 -3.73
CA LEU A 21 9.81 3.94 -3.55
C LEU A 21 8.78 4.19 -4.66
N THR A 22 8.56 5.46 -5.03
CA THR A 22 7.69 5.82 -6.15
C THR A 22 8.19 5.22 -7.47
N ALA A 23 9.48 5.40 -7.77
CA ALA A 23 10.08 4.84 -8.99
C ALA A 23 10.01 3.30 -9.03
N ALA A 24 10.17 2.65 -7.89
CA ALA A 24 10.06 1.20 -7.79
C ALA A 24 8.61 0.73 -8.03
N ARG A 25 7.61 1.41 -7.47
CA ARG A 25 6.18 1.12 -7.72
C ARG A 25 5.85 1.23 -9.21
N GLU A 26 6.26 2.33 -9.88
CA GLU A 26 6.04 2.54 -11.31
C GLU A 26 6.71 1.46 -12.17
N LEU A 27 7.95 1.09 -11.85
CA LEU A 27 8.67 0.04 -12.57
C LEU A 27 8.06 -1.34 -12.36
N PHE A 28 7.67 -1.69 -11.13
CA PHE A 28 7.02 -2.97 -10.85
C PHE A 28 5.62 -3.05 -11.47
N ALA A 29 4.90 -1.93 -11.56
CA ALA A 29 3.62 -1.87 -12.27
C ALA A 29 3.78 -2.10 -13.78
N THR A 30 4.87 -1.60 -14.40
CA THR A 30 5.05 -1.65 -15.86
C THR A 30 5.87 -2.85 -16.34
N ARG A 31 6.91 -3.25 -15.59
CA ARG A 31 7.84 -4.32 -15.94
C ARG A 31 7.71 -5.58 -15.09
N GLY A 32 6.79 -5.55 -14.11
CA GLY A 32 6.64 -6.63 -13.14
C GLY A 32 7.88 -6.78 -12.25
N MET A 33 7.99 -7.94 -11.64
CA MET A 33 9.07 -8.25 -10.67
C MET A 33 10.44 -8.53 -11.32
N GLU A 34 10.62 -8.33 -12.62
CA GLU A 34 11.92 -8.46 -13.29
C GLU A 34 12.82 -7.22 -13.11
N ALA A 35 12.23 -6.05 -12.79
CA ALA A 35 12.98 -4.82 -12.56
C ALA A 35 13.99 -4.97 -11.42
N THR A 36 15.21 -4.45 -11.63
CA THR A 36 16.33 -4.52 -10.69
C THR A 36 16.47 -3.24 -9.85
N LEU A 37 17.25 -3.30 -8.76
CA LEU A 37 17.59 -2.09 -7.98
C LEU A 37 18.34 -1.04 -8.82
N ASN A 38 19.09 -1.47 -9.83
CA ASN A 38 19.76 -0.56 -10.76
C ASN A 38 18.75 0.18 -11.64
N ASP A 39 17.74 -0.53 -12.17
CA ASP A 39 16.67 0.09 -12.95
C ASP A 39 15.91 1.11 -12.12
N VAL A 40 15.61 0.76 -10.84
CA VAL A 40 14.97 1.69 -9.90
C VAL A 40 15.83 2.92 -9.66
N ALA A 41 17.14 2.78 -9.47
CA ALA A 41 18.05 3.91 -9.26
C ALA A 41 18.03 4.86 -10.47
N HIS A 42 18.12 4.30 -11.68
CA HIS A 42 18.05 5.07 -12.93
C HIS A 42 16.71 5.78 -13.08
N HIS A 43 15.60 5.08 -12.85
CA HIS A 43 14.25 5.66 -12.97
C HIS A 43 14.00 6.76 -11.92
N ALA A 44 14.47 6.56 -10.69
CA ALA A 44 14.38 7.55 -9.60
C ALA A 44 15.32 8.76 -9.79
N GLY A 45 16.28 8.69 -10.73
CA GLY A 45 17.30 9.72 -10.91
C GLY A 45 18.21 9.87 -9.68
N VAL A 46 18.55 8.77 -9.02
CA VAL A 46 19.46 8.73 -7.85
C VAL A 46 20.65 7.82 -8.14
N GLY A 47 21.76 8.03 -7.44
CA GLY A 47 22.91 7.16 -7.59
C GLY A 47 22.62 5.73 -7.12
N VAL A 48 23.05 4.71 -7.89
CA VAL A 48 22.92 3.29 -7.57
C VAL A 48 23.39 2.97 -6.15
N GLY A 49 24.54 3.51 -5.74
CA GLY A 49 25.07 3.36 -4.37
C GLY A 49 24.15 3.95 -3.29
N THR A 50 23.31 4.92 -3.62
CA THR A 50 22.31 5.48 -2.69
C THR A 50 21.17 4.49 -2.46
N VAL A 51 20.70 3.82 -3.52
CA VAL A 51 19.69 2.79 -3.42
C VAL A 51 20.19 1.60 -2.61
N TYR A 52 21.37 1.04 -2.92
CA TYR A 52 21.93 -0.10 -2.19
C TYR A 52 22.22 0.19 -0.72
N ARG A 53 22.63 1.42 -0.38
CA ARG A 53 22.78 1.81 1.04
C ARG A 53 21.47 1.84 1.80
N ARG A 54 20.36 2.13 1.13
CA ARG A 54 19.04 2.23 1.75
C ARG A 54 18.31 0.90 1.75
N PHE A 55 18.40 0.16 0.63
CA PHE A 55 17.77 -1.12 0.39
C PHE A 55 18.83 -2.11 -0.05
N ALA A 56 19.35 -2.90 0.91
CA ALA A 56 20.43 -3.85 0.64
C ALA A 56 20.07 -4.90 -0.40
N THR A 57 18.78 -5.25 -0.50
CA THR A 57 18.24 -6.21 -1.47
C THR A 57 16.93 -5.72 -2.04
N LYS A 58 16.50 -6.33 -3.13
CA LYS A 58 15.22 -6.04 -3.78
C LYS A 58 14.04 -6.37 -2.86
N GLU A 59 14.13 -7.45 -2.10
CA GLU A 59 13.12 -7.85 -1.12
C GLU A 59 12.92 -6.76 -0.08
N LYS A 60 14.00 -6.11 0.40
CA LYS A 60 13.91 -4.99 1.35
C LYS A 60 13.25 -3.75 0.75
N LEU A 61 13.42 -3.52 -0.54
CA LEU A 61 12.69 -2.46 -1.24
C LEU A 61 11.21 -2.80 -1.36
N ILE A 62 10.91 -4.03 -1.71
CA ILE A 62 9.54 -4.54 -1.79
C ILE A 62 8.85 -4.47 -0.43
N ASP A 63 9.50 -4.94 0.64
CA ASP A 63 8.97 -4.83 2.01
C ASP A 63 8.61 -3.39 2.38
N ALA A 64 9.47 -2.42 2.01
CA ALA A 64 9.23 -1.01 2.31
C ALA A 64 8.05 -0.40 1.50
N ILE A 65 7.87 -0.82 0.24
CA ILE A 65 6.71 -0.42 -0.57
C ILE A 65 5.43 -0.95 0.05
N PHE A 66 5.46 -2.19 0.49
CA PHE A 66 4.34 -2.86 1.15
C PHE A 66 3.92 -2.17 2.44
N GLU A 67 4.92 -1.86 3.29
CA GLU A 67 4.72 -1.18 4.56
C GLU A 67 4.02 0.18 4.34
N GLU A 68 4.43 0.95 3.32
CA GLU A 68 3.75 2.20 2.96
C GLU A 68 2.33 1.97 2.47
N GLY A 69 2.11 0.99 1.60
CA GLY A 69 0.77 0.67 1.09
C GLY A 69 -0.20 0.25 2.21
N ILE A 70 0.26 -0.57 3.16
CA ILE A 70 -0.58 -0.94 4.31
C ILE A 70 -0.82 0.26 5.22
N ALA A 71 0.18 1.12 5.47
CA ALA A 71 0.00 2.33 6.26
C ALA A 71 -1.04 3.28 5.62
N GLU A 72 -1.09 3.36 4.30
CA GLU A 72 -2.12 4.12 3.58
C GLU A 72 -3.51 3.54 3.83
N VAL A 73 -3.69 2.22 3.74
CA VAL A 73 -4.97 1.56 4.03
C VAL A 73 -5.37 1.71 5.51
N VAL A 74 -4.41 1.69 6.44
CA VAL A 74 -4.67 1.99 7.86
C VAL A 74 -5.25 3.40 8.03
N CYS A 75 -4.64 4.42 7.41
CA CYS A 75 -5.15 5.79 7.44
C CYS A 75 -6.56 5.91 6.84
N LEU A 76 -6.85 5.16 5.75
CA LEU A 76 -8.20 5.09 5.18
C LEU A 76 -9.20 4.49 6.17
N ALA A 77 -8.86 3.37 6.81
CA ALA A 77 -9.73 2.72 7.79
C ALA A 77 -9.98 3.59 9.03
N GLU A 78 -8.95 4.27 9.53
CA GLU A 78 -9.10 5.24 10.64
C GLU A 78 -10.02 6.39 10.26
N SER A 79 -9.86 6.97 9.05
CA SER A 79 -10.70 8.06 8.55
C SER A 79 -12.16 7.62 8.38
N ALA A 80 -12.38 6.42 7.87
CA ALA A 80 -13.71 5.83 7.72
C ALA A 80 -14.42 5.61 9.06
N LEU A 81 -13.67 5.22 10.09
CA LEU A 81 -14.20 5.03 11.44
C LEU A 81 -14.63 6.34 12.13
N GLN A 82 -14.17 7.50 11.65
CA GLN A 82 -14.59 8.81 12.17
C GLN A 82 -15.95 9.26 11.60
N GLN A 83 -16.45 8.61 10.56
CA GLN A 83 -17.76 8.96 9.99
C GLN A 83 -18.88 8.53 10.93
N ASP A 84 -19.90 9.39 11.08
CA ASP A 84 -21.03 9.17 12.00
C ASP A 84 -21.87 7.97 11.53
N ASN A 85 -22.16 7.91 10.23
CA ASN A 85 -22.90 6.82 9.63
C ASN A 85 -21.96 5.64 9.31
N SER A 86 -22.27 4.45 9.81
CA SER A 86 -21.44 3.25 9.64
C SER A 86 -21.42 2.75 8.19
N TRP A 87 -22.51 2.90 7.46
CA TRP A 87 -22.59 2.53 6.05
C TRP A 87 -21.77 3.45 5.17
N ASP A 88 -21.91 4.77 5.35
CA ASP A 88 -21.15 5.75 4.59
C ASP A 88 -19.64 5.57 4.82
N GLY A 89 -19.25 5.32 6.07
CA GLY A 89 -17.85 5.02 6.41
C GLY A 89 -17.35 3.73 5.74
N PHE A 90 -18.14 2.66 5.78
CA PHE A 90 -17.76 1.40 5.15
C PHE A 90 -17.67 1.54 3.62
N VAL A 91 -18.65 2.15 2.97
CA VAL A 91 -18.67 2.37 1.51
C VAL A 91 -17.47 3.23 1.09
N TRP A 92 -17.25 4.34 1.79
CA TRP A 92 -16.11 5.21 1.50
C TRP A 92 -14.77 4.48 1.61
N PHE A 93 -14.58 3.66 2.66
CA PHE A 93 -13.38 2.82 2.80
C PHE A 93 -13.22 1.86 1.63
N MET A 94 -14.29 1.15 1.25
CA MET A 94 -14.26 0.20 0.15
C MET A 94 -13.94 0.86 -1.19
N GLU A 95 -14.54 2.01 -1.48
CA GLU A 95 -14.26 2.77 -2.69
C GLU A 95 -12.78 3.18 -2.77
N ARG A 96 -12.24 3.76 -1.70
CA ARG A 96 -10.83 4.17 -1.65
C ARG A 96 -9.87 2.98 -1.75
N GLN A 97 -10.18 1.88 -1.08
CA GLN A 97 -9.39 0.65 -1.19
C GLN A 97 -9.42 0.07 -2.61
N CYS A 98 -10.59 0.06 -3.25
CA CYS A 98 -10.72 -0.39 -4.64
C CYS A 98 -9.94 0.50 -5.61
N GLU A 99 -10.01 1.82 -5.46
CA GLU A 99 -9.21 2.77 -6.26
C GLU A 99 -7.71 2.52 -6.10
N LEU A 100 -7.24 2.35 -4.86
CA LEU A 100 -5.84 2.07 -4.58
C LEU A 100 -5.38 0.78 -5.27
N THR A 101 -6.17 -0.30 -5.17
CA THR A 101 -5.83 -1.58 -5.80
C THR A 101 -5.99 -1.58 -7.32
N ALA A 102 -6.86 -0.75 -7.87
CA ALA A 102 -7.03 -0.61 -9.31
C ALA A 102 -5.88 0.16 -9.97
N THR A 103 -5.35 1.17 -9.27
CA THR A 103 -4.30 2.06 -9.80
C THR A 103 -2.88 1.52 -9.56
N ASP A 104 -2.66 0.74 -8.49
CA ASP A 104 -1.34 0.19 -8.15
C ASP A 104 -1.29 -1.33 -8.35
N ARG A 105 -0.99 -1.75 -9.60
CA ARG A 105 -0.78 -3.16 -9.95
C ARG A 105 0.32 -3.80 -9.10
N GLY A 106 1.41 -3.08 -8.84
CA GLY A 106 2.52 -3.58 -8.04
C GLY A 106 2.08 -3.88 -6.60
N LEU A 107 1.35 -2.97 -5.97
CA LEU A 107 0.77 -3.17 -4.65
C LEU A 107 -0.19 -4.37 -4.66
N ARG A 108 -1.05 -4.48 -5.67
CA ARG A 108 -2.00 -5.59 -5.82
C ARG A 108 -1.27 -6.94 -5.91
N GLU A 109 -0.31 -7.09 -6.81
CA GLU A 109 0.47 -8.33 -6.96
C GLU A 109 1.21 -8.70 -5.66
N MET A 110 1.73 -7.71 -4.95
CA MET A 110 2.39 -7.91 -3.66
C MET A 110 1.43 -8.32 -2.54
N VAL A 111 0.28 -7.63 -2.38
CA VAL A 111 -0.69 -7.89 -1.30
C VAL A 111 -1.17 -9.34 -1.34
N TYR A 112 -1.29 -9.93 -2.53
CA TYR A 112 -1.80 -11.28 -2.73
C TYR A 112 -0.71 -12.33 -2.93
N SER A 113 0.55 -11.93 -3.05
CA SER A 113 1.68 -12.86 -3.13
C SER A 113 2.09 -13.32 -1.73
N LYS A 114 2.09 -14.63 -1.52
CA LYS A 114 2.66 -15.24 -0.29
C LYS A 114 4.20 -15.16 -0.26
N ALA A 115 4.83 -14.80 -1.37
CA ALA A 115 6.28 -14.74 -1.48
C ALA A 115 6.89 -13.49 -0.82
N TYR A 116 6.09 -12.45 -0.61
CA TYR A 116 6.53 -11.18 -0.05
C TYR A 116 5.77 -10.88 1.24
N GLY A 117 6.46 -10.62 2.30
CA GLY A 117 5.84 -10.30 3.58
C GLY A 117 6.76 -10.67 4.73
N GLY A 118 7.77 -9.82 4.98
CA GLY A 118 8.61 -9.95 6.17
C GLY A 118 7.85 -9.56 7.44
N ASP A 119 8.52 -9.73 8.60
CA ASP A 119 7.95 -9.44 9.93
C ASP A 119 7.30 -8.05 10.05
N ARG A 120 7.80 -7.06 9.30
CA ARG A 120 7.27 -5.68 9.31
C ARG A 120 5.90 -5.57 8.64
N VAL A 121 5.70 -6.31 7.53
CA VAL A 121 4.41 -6.38 6.84
C VAL A 121 3.38 -7.09 7.70
N GLU A 122 3.80 -8.15 8.40
CA GLU A 122 2.94 -8.86 9.34
C GLU A 122 2.54 -7.96 10.52
N CYS A 123 3.46 -7.14 11.04
CA CYS A 123 3.15 -6.13 12.04
C CYS A 123 2.12 -5.11 11.53
N ALA A 124 2.33 -4.57 10.33
CA ALA A 124 1.43 -3.59 9.75
C ALA A 124 0.02 -4.17 9.48
N ARG A 125 -0.07 -5.45 9.09
CA ARG A 125 -1.35 -6.16 8.99
C ARG A 125 -2.06 -6.29 10.33
N LYS A 126 -1.32 -6.52 11.44
CA LYS A 126 -1.89 -6.58 12.79
C LYS A 126 -2.57 -5.28 13.20
N ASP A 127 -2.05 -4.14 12.76
CA ASP A 127 -2.68 -2.84 13.01
C ASP A 127 -3.92 -2.62 12.15
N LEU A 128 -3.92 -3.09 10.90
CA LEU A 128 -5.01 -2.93 9.95
C LEU A 128 -6.24 -3.80 10.30
N VAL A 129 -6.02 -5.08 10.64
CA VAL A 129 -7.11 -6.05 10.85
C VAL A 129 -8.15 -5.58 11.89
N PRO A 130 -7.77 -5.05 13.07
CA PRO A 130 -8.76 -4.58 14.04
C PRO A 130 -9.59 -3.40 13.55
N LEU A 131 -9.00 -2.51 12.73
CA LEU A 131 -9.70 -1.34 12.18
C LEU A 131 -10.75 -1.77 11.16
N VAL A 132 -10.37 -2.63 10.23
CA VAL A 132 -11.30 -3.15 9.20
C VAL A 132 -12.39 -4.01 9.84
N SER A 133 -12.04 -4.86 10.83
CA SER A 133 -13.05 -5.63 11.58
C SER A 133 -14.08 -4.70 12.22
N LYS A 134 -13.63 -3.61 12.85
CA LYS A 134 -14.53 -2.63 13.47
C LYS A 134 -15.44 -1.93 12.47
N LEU A 135 -14.94 -1.61 11.25
CA LEU A 135 -15.77 -1.05 10.18
C LEU A 135 -16.87 -2.01 9.77
N VAL A 136 -16.52 -3.28 9.51
CA VAL A 136 -17.46 -4.33 9.14
C VAL A 136 -18.48 -4.56 10.25
N GLU A 137 -18.04 -4.67 11.51
CA GLU A 137 -18.92 -4.89 12.66
C GLU A 137 -19.93 -3.74 12.85
N ARG A 138 -19.52 -2.48 12.72
CA ARG A 138 -20.40 -1.33 12.81
C ARG A 138 -21.49 -1.41 11.74
N ALA A 139 -21.13 -1.59 10.49
CA ALA A 139 -22.09 -1.66 9.37
C ALA A 139 -23.02 -2.89 9.48
N ARG A 140 -22.53 -4.01 10.01
CA ARG A 140 -23.30 -5.22 10.26
C ARG A 140 -24.30 -5.04 11.41
N ASN A 141 -23.87 -4.44 12.52
CA ASN A 141 -24.72 -4.20 13.69
C ASN A 141 -25.86 -3.22 13.39
N ASP A 142 -25.63 -2.27 12.47
CA ASP A 142 -26.64 -1.33 12.00
C ASP A 142 -27.53 -1.92 10.88
N GLY A 143 -27.33 -3.19 10.51
CA GLY A 143 -28.16 -3.94 9.56
C GLY A 143 -27.85 -3.68 8.08
N TYR A 144 -26.77 -2.99 7.76
CA TYR A 144 -26.39 -2.71 6.37
C TYR A 144 -25.65 -3.88 5.70
N LEU A 145 -24.93 -4.70 6.47
CA LEU A 145 -24.21 -5.86 5.96
C LEU A 145 -24.85 -7.17 6.46
N ARG A 146 -24.76 -8.20 5.63
CA ARG A 146 -25.13 -9.55 6.01
C ARG A 146 -24.25 -10.04 7.17
N ALA A 147 -24.78 -10.92 7.99
CA ALA A 147 -24.10 -11.43 9.18
C ALA A 147 -22.82 -12.26 8.88
N ASP A 148 -22.73 -12.80 7.65
CA ASP A 148 -21.63 -13.64 7.18
C ASP A 148 -20.48 -12.85 6.57
N ILE A 149 -20.60 -11.53 6.38
CA ILE A 149 -19.49 -10.69 5.89
C ILE A 149 -18.47 -10.45 6.99
N GLU A 150 -17.21 -10.69 6.67
CA GLU A 150 -16.05 -10.54 7.57
C GLU A 150 -15.02 -9.56 7.00
N HIS A 151 -14.09 -9.13 7.84
CA HIS A 151 -12.98 -8.26 7.43
C HIS A 151 -12.11 -8.89 6.34
N THR A 152 -12.05 -10.23 6.26
CA THR A 152 -11.33 -11.00 5.25
C THR A 152 -11.92 -10.90 3.85
N ASP A 153 -13.18 -10.47 3.72
CA ASP A 153 -13.84 -10.29 2.42
C ASP A 153 -13.43 -8.98 1.75
N THR A 154 -13.08 -7.96 2.54
CA THR A 154 -12.76 -6.63 2.01
C THR A 154 -11.54 -6.63 1.06
N PRO A 155 -10.41 -7.30 1.34
CA PRO A 155 -9.31 -7.38 0.39
C PRO A 155 -9.65 -8.19 -0.85
N ILE A 156 -10.52 -9.20 -0.75
CA ILE A 156 -10.96 -10.00 -1.91
C ILE A 156 -11.77 -9.13 -2.87
N ILE A 157 -12.67 -8.29 -2.36
CA ILE A 157 -13.44 -7.33 -3.16
C ILE A 157 -12.49 -6.35 -3.86
N GLY A 158 -11.50 -5.82 -3.17
CA GLY A 158 -10.49 -4.94 -3.74
C GLY A 158 -9.69 -5.60 -4.87
N LEU A 159 -9.31 -6.87 -4.70
CA LEU A 159 -8.63 -7.66 -5.72
C LEU A 159 -9.49 -7.81 -6.98
N LEU A 160 -10.74 -8.21 -6.79
CA LEU A 160 -11.68 -8.39 -7.90
C LEU A 160 -11.89 -7.08 -8.66
N ALA A 161 -12.11 -5.97 -7.96
CA ALA A 161 -12.27 -4.65 -8.55
C ALA A 161 -11.03 -4.25 -9.38
N GLY A 162 -9.82 -4.42 -8.84
CA GLY A 162 -8.58 -4.14 -9.54
C GLY A 162 -8.36 -5.01 -10.78
N THR A 163 -8.71 -6.30 -10.71
CA THR A 163 -8.59 -7.24 -11.83
C THR A 163 -9.58 -6.91 -12.95
N VAL A 164 -10.82 -6.57 -12.60
CA VAL A 164 -11.84 -6.16 -13.57
C VAL A 164 -11.46 -4.85 -14.26
N SER A 165 -10.94 -3.87 -13.51
CA SER A 165 -10.48 -2.60 -14.08
C SER A 165 -9.34 -2.80 -15.09
N GLU A 166 -8.39 -3.70 -14.80
CA GLU A 166 -7.29 -4.01 -15.71
C GLU A 166 -7.81 -4.68 -16.99
N TRP A 167 -8.73 -5.63 -16.85
CA TRP A 167 -9.34 -6.30 -18.00
C TRP A 167 -10.17 -5.33 -18.86
N ALA A 168 -10.97 -4.47 -18.24
CA ALA A 168 -11.77 -3.46 -18.95
C ALA A 168 -10.91 -2.46 -19.72
N GLY A 169 -9.75 -2.05 -19.19
CA GLY A 169 -8.81 -1.16 -19.87
C GLY A 169 -8.06 -1.79 -21.07
N HIS A 170 -8.21 -3.10 -21.29
CA HIS A 170 -7.62 -3.81 -22.45
C HIS A 170 -8.65 -4.11 -23.57
N VAL A 171 -9.92 -3.68 -23.39
CA VAL A 171 -11.01 -3.97 -24.33
C VAL A 171 -11.27 -2.81 -25.30
N ASP A 172 -10.62 -1.65 -25.14
CA ASP A 172 -10.57 -0.54 -26.09
C ASP A 172 -9.29 -0.63 -26.95
#